data_6c4f161f1db108b25fb202da78c40f62
#
_entry.id   6c4f161f1db108b25fb202da78c40f62
#
_cell.length_a   1.000
_cell.length_b   1.000
_cell.length_c   1.000
_cell.angle_alpha   90.00
_cell.angle_beta   90.00
_cell.angle_gamma   90.00
#
_symmetry.space_group_name_H-M   'P 1'
#
loop_
_entity.id
_entity.type
_entity.pdbx_description
1 polymer ?
#
loop_
_entity_poly.entity_id
_entity_poly.type
_entity_poly.pdbx_seq_one_letter_code
_entity_poly.pdbx_strand_id
1 'polypeptide(L)'
;YSDYPYKHVTWECTNVCNFSCSYCWPDAHSGTHRWPNEEKMSKLVNYLKNFSDNKIITLDIMGGEPTLWPHLEDFCNSVGSFCKVYFSTNGSRTARYWNNFNAPLNELYFSFHPEQSDPEIFLKNVEITSKKYHVSVYILLHPLYRDICTDLYDKLYESDYPIRAVIKKIDGLPMKYSKKEIQYMVDAKFDRWQTKNDISFKVYRNGREISLDKFTKLGHNRFKGWTCTFTQNYRYIKYDGTIYGAACRRAGQSPFGNVFENEIKQEPITSVVCDRDSCNCKTDIIMAPKKIINKRLPNVRTL
;
A
#
# COMPACT_ATOMS: atom_id res chain seq x y z
N TYR A 1 -21.93 -1.64 -6.53
CA TYR A 1 -20.46 -1.31 -6.50
C TYR A 1 -20.11 -0.04 -7.29
N SER A 2 -21.05 0.62 -7.99
CA SER A 2 -20.81 1.89 -8.72
C SER A 2 -20.70 3.11 -7.82
N ASP A 3 -21.09 3.03 -6.56
CA ASP A 3 -21.22 4.18 -5.63
C ASP A 3 -20.13 4.21 -4.56
N TYR A 4 -18.96 3.63 -4.82
CA TYR A 4 -17.85 3.75 -3.90
C TYR A 4 -17.40 5.22 -3.83
N PRO A 5 -17.43 5.85 -2.65
CA PRO A 5 -17.27 7.30 -2.51
C PRO A 5 -15.83 7.80 -2.68
N TYR A 6 -14.88 6.88 -2.85
CA TYR A 6 -13.45 7.19 -2.94
C TYR A 6 -12.87 6.67 -4.24
N LYS A 7 -11.83 7.36 -4.73
CA LYS A 7 -10.87 6.84 -5.69
C LYS A 7 -9.58 6.49 -4.97
N HIS A 8 -8.78 5.60 -5.53
CA HIS A 8 -7.52 5.20 -4.92
C HIS A 8 -6.38 5.30 -5.92
N VAL A 9 -5.27 5.83 -5.47
CA VAL A 9 -4.03 5.89 -6.23
C VAL A 9 -2.90 5.35 -5.39
N THR A 10 -2.19 4.36 -5.92
CA THR A 10 -0.88 3.95 -5.41
C THR A 10 0.18 4.56 -6.29
N TRP A 11 1.09 5.31 -5.72
CA TRP A 11 2.17 5.95 -6.46
C TRP A 11 3.54 5.57 -5.90
N GLU A 12 4.38 4.99 -6.76
CA GLU A 12 5.80 4.80 -6.50
C GLU A 12 6.51 6.12 -6.83
N CYS A 13 6.80 6.97 -5.84
CA CYS A 13 7.35 8.30 -6.09
C CYS A 13 8.82 8.29 -6.54
N THR A 14 9.55 7.21 -6.25
CA THR A 14 10.96 7.03 -6.57
C THR A 14 11.35 5.56 -6.48
N ASN A 15 12.45 5.18 -7.11
CA ASN A 15 13.13 3.92 -6.83
C ASN A 15 14.53 4.14 -6.22
N VAL A 16 14.77 5.33 -5.64
CA VAL A 16 15.94 5.56 -4.79
C VAL A 16 15.60 5.11 -3.37
N CYS A 17 16.44 4.24 -2.82
CA CYS A 17 16.35 3.80 -1.43
C CYS A 17 17.74 3.85 -0.80
N ASN A 18 17.81 4.18 0.48
CA ASN A 18 19.03 4.08 1.25
C ASN A 18 19.25 2.70 1.86
N PHE A 19 18.30 1.77 1.66
CA PHE A 19 18.40 0.35 2.00
C PHE A 19 18.55 -0.50 0.73
N SER A 20 19.20 -1.66 0.88
CA SER A 20 19.42 -2.66 -0.17
C SER A 20 18.99 -4.05 0.30
N CYS A 21 17.76 -4.16 0.80
CA CYS A 21 17.23 -5.41 1.33
C CYS A 21 17.21 -6.50 0.26
N SER A 22 17.72 -7.70 0.61
CA SER A 22 17.90 -8.83 -0.32
C SER A 22 16.58 -9.34 -0.93
N TYR A 23 15.47 -9.13 -0.24
CA TYR A 23 14.11 -9.53 -0.64
C TYR A 23 13.31 -8.44 -1.35
N CYS A 24 13.89 -7.26 -1.53
CA CYS A 24 13.22 -6.18 -2.24
C CYS A 24 13.19 -6.48 -3.75
N TRP A 25 12.18 -5.94 -4.41
CA TRP A 25 12.12 -6.01 -5.88
C TRP A 25 13.34 -5.29 -6.47
N PRO A 26 14.03 -5.86 -7.44
CA PRO A 26 15.25 -5.27 -8.01
C PRO A 26 15.07 -3.81 -8.48
N ASP A 27 13.91 -3.47 -9.03
CA ASP A 27 13.61 -2.13 -9.51
C ASP A 27 13.38 -1.12 -8.36
N ALA A 28 12.96 -1.58 -7.18
CA ALA A 28 12.49 -0.71 -6.09
C ALA A 28 13.62 0.02 -5.35
N HIS A 29 14.87 -0.37 -5.58
CA HIS A 29 16.06 0.26 -4.99
C HIS A 29 17.20 0.43 -6.00
N SER A 30 16.89 0.37 -7.30
CA SER A 30 17.90 0.51 -8.36
C SER A 30 18.48 1.93 -8.47
N GLY A 31 17.78 2.92 -7.95
CA GLY A 31 18.23 4.32 -7.94
C GLY A 31 18.21 5.00 -9.33
N THR A 32 17.64 4.35 -10.34
CA THR A 32 17.63 4.87 -11.72
C THR A 32 16.66 6.02 -11.91
N HIS A 33 15.61 6.10 -11.08
CA HIS A 33 14.62 7.17 -11.14
C HIS A 33 14.51 7.87 -9.78
N ARG A 34 14.99 9.09 -9.75
CA ARG A 34 14.76 9.96 -8.62
C ARG A 34 13.30 10.44 -8.59
N TRP A 35 12.97 11.17 -7.56
CA TRP A 35 11.69 11.85 -7.41
C TRP A 35 11.42 12.85 -8.56
N PRO A 36 10.15 13.23 -8.78
CA PRO A 36 9.80 14.21 -9.79
C PRO A 36 10.34 15.61 -9.44
N ASN A 37 10.70 16.37 -10.47
CA ASN A 37 10.94 17.80 -10.35
C ASN A 37 9.61 18.57 -10.23
N GLU A 38 9.64 19.89 -10.06
CA GLU A 38 8.45 20.73 -9.89
C GLU A 38 7.47 20.63 -11.06
N GLU A 39 7.94 20.56 -12.30
CA GLU A 39 7.10 20.42 -13.49
C GLU A 39 6.32 19.08 -13.45
N LYS A 40 7.03 17.98 -13.21
CA LYS A 40 6.44 16.64 -13.10
C LYS A 40 5.49 16.55 -11.92
N MET A 41 5.84 17.17 -10.80
CA MET A 41 4.97 17.25 -9.63
C MET A 41 3.67 17.98 -9.95
N SER A 42 3.73 19.12 -10.64
CA SER A 42 2.56 19.88 -11.07
C SER A 42 1.67 19.08 -12.03
N LYS A 43 2.27 18.35 -12.97
CA LYS A 43 1.53 17.44 -13.87
C LYS A 43 0.80 16.34 -13.09
N LEU A 44 1.46 15.73 -12.12
CA LEU A 44 0.85 14.72 -11.27
C LEU A 44 -0.32 15.28 -10.43
N VAL A 45 -0.15 16.45 -9.81
CA VAL A 45 -1.22 17.10 -9.04
C VAL A 45 -2.43 17.38 -9.93
N ASN A 46 -2.22 17.91 -11.13
CA ASN A 46 -3.31 18.17 -12.10
C ASN A 46 -3.99 16.86 -12.54
N TYR A 47 -3.22 15.82 -12.80
CA TYR A 47 -3.77 14.49 -13.11
C TYR A 47 -4.64 13.96 -11.96
N LEU A 48 -4.16 14.02 -10.73
CA LEU A 48 -4.91 13.58 -9.56
C LEU A 48 -6.21 14.37 -9.38
N LYS A 49 -6.18 15.70 -9.56
CA LYS A 49 -7.39 16.53 -9.52
C LYS A 49 -8.42 16.10 -10.57
N ASN A 50 -7.99 15.89 -11.80
CA ASN A 50 -8.87 15.43 -12.88
C ASN A 50 -9.40 14.01 -12.60
N PHE A 51 -8.54 13.11 -12.13
CA PHE A 51 -8.95 11.76 -11.78
C PHE A 51 -9.91 11.73 -10.58
N SER A 52 -9.84 12.69 -9.67
CA SER A 52 -10.73 12.74 -8.48
C SER A 52 -12.21 12.80 -8.87
N ASP A 53 -12.53 13.55 -9.94
CA ASP A 53 -13.92 13.69 -10.40
C ASP A 53 -14.88 13.98 -9.23
N ASN A 54 -14.52 14.98 -8.42
CA ASN A 54 -15.21 15.39 -7.19
C ASN A 54 -15.29 14.33 -6.07
N LYS A 55 -14.54 13.22 -6.19
CA LYS A 55 -14.41 12.24 -5.12
C LYS A 55 -13.07 12.43 -4.39
N ILE A 56 -13.04 12.06 -3.12
CA ILE A 56 -11.79 12.04 -2.36
C ILE A 56 -10.90 10.91 -2.89
N ILE A 57 -9.63 11.20 -3.12
CA ILE A 57 -8.63 10.20 -3.44
C ILE A 57 -7.98 9.72 -2.15
N THR A 58 -7.86 8.40 -1.96
CA THR A 58 -6.89 7.81 -1.04
C THR A 58 -5.59 7.63 -1.81
N LEU A 59 -4.56 8.37 -1.45
CA LEU A 59 -3.26 8.38 -2.11
C LEU A 59 -2.22 7.65 -1.26
N ASP A 60 -1.80 6.47 -1.69
CA ASP A 60 -0.70 5.72 -1.07
C ASP A 60 0.61 6.05 -1.78
N ILE A 61 1.50 6.75 -1.11
CA ILE A 61 2.85 7.06 -1.59
C ILE A 61 3.80 5.97 -1.11
N MET A 62 4.49 5.34 -2.05
CA MET A 62 5.49 4.31 -1.80
C MET A 62 6.66 4.46 -2.78
N GLY A 63 7.54 3.49 -2.81
CA GLY A 63 8.65 3.47 -3.77
C GLY A 63 9.88 2.84 -3.14
N GLY A 64 11.07 3.39 -3.42
CA GLY A 64 12.28 3.11 -2.65
C GLY A 64 12.11 3.63 -1.22
N GLU A 65 12.62 4.82 -0.93
CA GLU A 65 12.35 5.52 0.34
C GLU A 65 11.83 6.93 0.07
N PRO A 66 10.52 7.17 0.24
CA PRO A 66 9.91 8.47 -0.07
C PRO A 66 10.50 9.64 0.72
N THR A 67 10.95 9.42 1.96
CA THR A 67 11.49 10.47 2.81
C THR A 67 12.85 11.03 2.35
N LEU A 68 13.46 10.40 1.35
CA LEU A 68 14.65 10.95 0.69
C LEU A 68 14.30 12.08 -0.28
N TRP A 69 13.05 12.21 -0.67
CA TRP A 69 12.58 13.27 -1.54
C TRP A 69 12.47 14.61 -0.78
N PRO A 70 13.23 15.64 -1.15
CA PRO A 70 13.23 16.91 -0.42
C PRO A 70 11.88 17.64 -0.44
N HIS A 71 11.09 17.46 -1.48
CA HIS A 71 9.78 18.13 -1.68
C HIS A 71 8.58 17.24 -1.32
N LEU A 72 8.78 16.20 -0.52
CA LEU A 72 7.68 15.31 -0.11
C LEU A 72 6.58 16.06 0.64
N GLU A 73 6.95 16.96 1.57
CA GLU A 73 5.99 17.76 2.33
C GLU A 73 5.24 18.74 1.44
N ASP A 74 5.94 19.43 0.52
CA ASP A 74 5.32 20.36 -0.44
C ASP A 74 4.27 19.64 -1.30
N PHE A 75 4.61 18.44 -1.77
CA PHE A 75 3.68 17.61 -2.53
C PHE A 75 2.46 17.22 -1.69
N CYS A 76 2.65 16.71 -0.47
CA CYS A 76 1.54 16.34 0.41
C CYS A 76 0.63 17.54 0.70
N ASN A 77 1.21 18.72 0.92
CA ASN A 77 0.45 19.97 1.10
C ASN A 77 -0.37 20.31 -0.16
N SER A 78 0.19 20.13 -1.35
CA SER A 78 -0.48 20.47 -2.61
C SER A 78 -1.70 19.59 -2.91
N VAL A 79 -1.74 18.37 -2.39
CA VAL A 79 -2.83 17.41 -2.63
C VAL A 79 -3.77 17.25 -1.42
N GLY A 80 -3.40 17.75 -0.24
CA GLY A 80 -4.10 17.51 1.03
C GLY A 80 -5.56 17.99 1.07
N SER A 81 -5.94 18.92 0.20
CA SER A 81 -7.32 19.41 0.11
C SER A 81 -8.32 18.45 -0.55
N PHE A 82 -7.83 17.51 -1.38
CA PHE A 82 -8.64 16.54 -2.11
C PHE A 82 -8.15 15.09 -2.02
N CYS A 83 -6.99 14.87 -1.40
CA CYS A 83 -6.45 13.54 -1.11
C CYS A 83 -6.39 13.27 0.39
N LYS A 84 -6.69 12.04 0.78
CA LYS A 84 -6.24 11.45 2.03
C LYS A 84 -4.89 10.80 1.76
N VAL A 85 -3.84 11.36 2.35
CA VAL A 85 -2.46 10.95 2.06
C VAL A 85 -1.98 9.90 3.07
N TYR A 86 -1.48 8.81 2.54
CA TYR A 86 -0.83 7.73 3.26
C TYR A 86 0.56 7.54 2.65
N PHE A 87 1.59 7.30 3.45
CA PHE A 87 2.85 6.89 2.85
C PHE A 87 3.61 5.87 3.68
N SER A 88 4.44 5.09 2.99
CA SER A 88 5.28 4.06 3.60
C SER A 88 6.73 4.54 3.67
N THR A 89 7.39 4.28 4.80
CA THR A 89 8.81 4.60 5.01
C THR A 89 9.53 3.44 5.72
N ASN A 90 10.81 3.30 5.46
CA ASN A 90 11.68 2.41 6.22
C ASN A 90 12.09 2.99 7.59
N GLY A 91 11.68 4.22 7.89
CA GLY A 91 11.91 4.87 9.19
C GLY A 91 13.35 5.30 9.45
N SER A 92 14.25 5.26 8.47
CA SER A 92 15.69 5.48 8.64
C SER A 92 16.13 6.93 8.81
N ARG A 93 15.23 7.89 8.60
CA ARG A 93 15.57 9.31 8.74
C ARG A 93 15.90 9.64 10.19
N THR A 94 16.68 10.70 10.39
CA THR A 94 17.08 11.14 11.73
C THR A 94 15.89 11.61 12.56
N ALA A 95 15.99 11.53 13.89
CA ALA A 95 14.98 12.09 14.80
C ALA A 95 14.70 13.58 14.53
N ARG A 96 15.75 14.36 14.14
CA ARG A 96 15.58 15.77 13.74
C ARG A 96 14.64 15.91 12.53
N TYR A 97 14.76 15.05 11.53
CA TYR A 97 13.88 15.06 10.37
C TYR A 97 12.42 14.85 10.83
N TRP A 98 12.16 13.81 11.63
CA TRP A 98 10.80 13.48 12.06
C TRP A 98 10.20 14.53 13.00
N ASN A 99 11.01 15.17 13.84
CA ASN A 99 10.56 16.30 14.66
C ASN A 99 10.08 17.49 13.81
N ASN A 100 10.74 17.75 12.69
CA ASN A 100 10.42 18.87 11.81
C ASN A 100 9.38 18.54 10.74
N PHE A 101 9.22 17.26 10.39
CA PHE A 101 8.28 16.83 9.36
C PHE A 101 6.83 17.14 9.77
N ASN A 102 6.10 17.85 8.90
CA ASN A 102 4.76 18.37 9.19
C ASN A 102 3.82 18.32 7.98
N ALA A 103 3.84 17.24 7.20
CA ALA A 103 2.92 17.03 6.10
C ALA A 103 1.50 16.66 6.59
N PRO A 104 0.42 17.02 5.86
CA PRO A 104 -0.95 16.62 6.19
C PRO A 104 -1.19 15.16 5.83
N LEU A 105 -0.88 14.25 6.74
CA LEU A 105 -1.03 12.81 6.55
C LEU A 105 -2.27 12.27 7.25
N ASN A 106 -2.88 11.26 6.64
CA ASN A 106 -3.91 10.46 7.29
C ASN A 106 -3.32 9.30 8.08
N GLU A 107 -2.25 8.68 7.54
CA GLU A 107 -1.57 7.59 8.21
C GLU A 107 -0.15 7.44 7.65
N LEU A 108 0.77 7.06 8.52
CA LEU A 108 2.17 6.82 8.21
C LEU A 108 2.50 5.36 8.50
N TYR A 109 2.97 4.65 7.47
CA TYR A 109 3.37 3.25 7.57
C TYR A 109 4.88 3.12 7.76
N PHE A 110 5.31 2.74 8.94
CA PHE A 110 6.69 2.37 9.22
C PHE A 110 6.93 0.89 8.89
N SER A 111 7.87 0.58 8.03
CA SER A 111 8.27 -0.78 7.69
C SER A 111 9.64 -1.09 8.27
N PHE A 112 9.69 -1.99 9.26
CA PHE A 112 10.94 -2.46 9.82
C PHE A 112 11.55 -3.53 8.92
N HIS A 113 12.73 -3.24 8.39
CA HIS A 113 13.50 -4.11 7.52
C HIS A 113 14.72 -4.67 8.28
N PRO A 114 14.66 -5.89 8.83
CA PRO A 114 15.64 -6.36 9.82
C PRO A 114 17.06 -6.53 9.28
N GLU A 115 17.25 -6.60 7.95
CA GLU A 115 18.58 -6.61 7.35
C GLU A 115 19.30 -5.25 7.39
N GLN A 116 18.56 -4.15 7.53
CA GLN A 116 19.09 -2.81 7.30
C GLN A 116 18.72 -1.81 8.42
N SER A 117 17.59 -2.04 9.09
CA SER A 117 17.10 -1.13 10.11
C SER A 117 17.83 -1.31 11.44
N ASP A 118 18.23 -0.20 12.05
CA ASP A 118 18.60 -0.17 13.46
C ASP A 118 17.34 -0.11 14.33
N PRO A 119 17.10 -1.09 15.23
CA PRO A 119 15.88 -1.14 16.02
C PRO A 119 15.68 0.05 16.96
N GLU A 120 16.76 0.61 17.54
CA GLU A 120 16.68 1.70 18.50
C GLU A 120 16.35 3.02 17.78
N ILE A 121 16.98 3.27 16.63
CA ILE A 121 16.66 4.43 15.79
C ILE A 121 15.23 4.33 15.28
N PHE A 122 14.83 3.14 14.86
CA PHE A 122 13.46 2.87 14.37
C PHE A 122 12.41 3.15 15.45
N LEU A 123 12.58 2.58 16.65
CA LEU A 123 11.69 2.80 17.80
C LEU A 123 11.57 4.28 18.16
N LYS A 124 12.69 4.98 18.25
CA LYS A 124 12.71 6.42 18.54
C LYS A 124 11.92 7.23 17.51
N ASN A 125 12.06 6.87 16.24
CA ASN A 125 11.33 7.55 15.17
C ASN A 125 9.83 7.25 15.19
N VAL A 126 9.44 6.02 15.50
CA VAL A 126 8.03 5.64 15.76
C VAL A 126 7.46 6.44 16.92
N GLU A 127 8.19 6.53 18.03
CA GLU A 127 7.78 7.34 19.19
C GLU A 127 7.53 8.80 18.83
N ILE A 128 8.48 9.43 18.14
CA ILE A 128 8.37 10.84 17.75
C ILE A 128 7.15 11.06 16.85
N THR A 129 6.97 10.20 15.87
CA THR A 129 5.93 10.37 14.85
C THR A 129 4.54 10.02 15.35
N SER A 130 4.42 9.05 16.26
CA SER A 130 3.12 8.65 16.85
C SER A 130 2.48 9.76 17.71
N LYS A 131 3.24 10.78 18.12
CA LYS A 131 2.73 11.97 18.81
C LYS A 131 2.00 12.94 17.86
N LYS A 132 2.22 12.82 16.56
CA LYS A 132 1.69 13.72 15.52
C LYS A 132 0.75 13.03 14.55
N TYR A 133 0.99 11.76 14.25
CA TYR A 133 0.33 11.01 13.18
C TYR A 133 -0.24 9.69 13.67
N HIS A 134 -1.22 9.20 12.95
CA HIS A 134 -1.59 7.79 13.03
C HIS A 134 -0.46 6.95 12.42
N VAL A 135 0.16 6.09 13.21
CA VAL A 135 1.30 5.29 12.79
C VAL A 135 0.96 3.80 12.80
N SER A 136 1.09 3.15 11.66
CA SER A 136 1.12 1.69 11.55
C SER A 136 2.54 1.19 11.41
N VAL A 137 2.94 0.25 12.24
CA VAL A 137 4.24 -0.42 12.17
C VAL A 137 4.09 -1.80 11.56
N TYR A 138 4.82 -2.06 10.49
CA TYR A 138 4.93 -3.36 9.85
C TYR A 138 6.31 -3.95 10.11
N ILE A 139 6.38 -5.02 10.89
CA ILE A 139 7.62 -5.75 11.15
C ILE A 139 7.71 -6.89 10.13
N LEU A 140 8.68 -6.83 9.24
CA LEU A 140 8.90 -7.87 8.24
C LEU A 140 9.67 -9.02 8.87
N LEU A 141 8.98 -10.11 9.20
CA LEU A 141 9.59 -11.26 9.87
C LEU A 141 10.55 -11.98 8.93
N HIS A 142 11.82 -11.71 9.09
CA HIS A 142 12.87 -12.43 8.36
C HIS A 142 13.37 -13.60 9.19
N PRO A 143 13.37 -14.85 8.66
CA PRO A 143 13.72 -16.03 9.45
C PRO A 143 15.11 -15.99 10.10
N LEU A 144 16.10 -15.34 9.47
CA LEU A 144 17.44 -15.19 10.04
C LEU A 144 17.55 -14.09 11.11
N TYR A 145 16.59 -13.18 11.18
CA TYR A 145 16.57 -12.05 12.11
C TYR A 145 15.33 -12.09 13.02
N ARG A 146 14.84 -13.30 13.29
CA ARG A 146 13.61 -13.50 14.06
C ARG A 146 13.65 -12.79 15.41
N ASP A 147 14.73 -12.99 16.15
CA ASP A 147 14.85 -12.48 17.52
C ASP A 147 14.76 -10.95 17.52
N ILE A 148 15.43 -10.27 16.59
CA ILE A 148 15.32 -8.80 16.45
C ILE A 148 13.89 -8.38 16.13
N CYS A 149 13.18 -9.13 15.29
CA CYS A 149 11.79 -8.83 14.93
C CYS A 149 10.84 -9.03 16.11
N THR A 150 11.04 -10.08 16.90
CA THR A 150 10.21 -10.38 18.07
C THR A 150 10.48 -9.41 19.21
N ASP A 151 11.75 -9.10 19.51
CA ASP A 151 12.15 -8.14 20.52
C ASP A 151 11.60 -6.73 20.20
N LEU A 152 11.66 -6.32 18.93
CA LEU A 152 11.06 -5.06 18.50
C LEU A 152 9.55 -5.05 18.69
N TYR A 153 8.88 -6.15 18.36
CA TYR A 153 7.43 -6.28 18.57
C TYR A 153 7.08 -6.16 20.04
N ASP A 154 7.81 -6.86 20.92
CA ASP A 154 7.58 -6.86 22.35
C ASP A 154 7.80 -5.45 22.96
N LYS A 155 8.89 -4.77 22.56
CA LYS A 155 9.12 -3.37 22.96
C LYS A 155 7.99 -2.42 22.52
N LEU A 156 7.47 -2.58 21.30
CA LEU A 156 6.33 -1.81 20.82
C LEU A 156 5.04 -2.18 21.57
N TYR A 157 4.88 -3.45 21.90
CA TYR A 157 3.71 -3.93 22.67
C TYR A 157 3.73 -3.44 24.10
N GLU A 158 4.88 -3.35 24.74
CA GLU A 158 5.05 -2.84 26.10
C GLU A 158 5.00 -1.30 26.17
N SER A 159 5.24 -0.61 25.07
CA SER A 159 5.16 0.85 25.01
C SER A 159 3.71 1.34 25.08
N ASP A 160 3.52 2.59 25.52
CA ASP A 160 2.20 3.27 25.53
C ASP A 160 1.90 4.02 24.24
N TYR A 161 2.65 3.76 23.16
CA TYR A 161 2.48 4.49 21.91
C TYR A 161 1.11 4.19 21.29
N PRO A 162 0.39 5.23 20.83
CA PRO A 162 -0.89 5.06 20.15
C PRO A 162 -0.65 4.61 18.68
N ILE A 163 -0.19 3.39 18.51
CA ILE A 163 0.17 2.81 17.23
C ILE A 163 -0.59 1.51 16.97
N ARG A 164 -0.62 1.14 15.71
CA ARG A 164 -0.96 -0.22 15.28
C ARG A 164 0.33 -0.94 14.90
N ALA A 165 0.52 -2.18 15.34
CA ALA A 165 1.65 -3.00 14.92
C ALA A 165 1.21 -4.37 14.40
N VAL A 166 1.89 -4.85 13.37
CA VAL A 166 1.62 -6.15 12.72
C VAL A 166 2.94 -6.76 12.28
N ILE A 167 3.15 -8.04 12.60
CA ILE A 167 4.22 -8.82 12.00
C ILE A 167 3.74 -9.38 10.66
N LYS A 168 4.54 -9.20 9.62
CA LYS A 168 4.22 -9.61 8.25
C LYS A 168 5.24 -10.61 7.70
N LYS A 169 4.73 -11.51 6.87
CA LYS A 169 5.56 -12.35 6.01
C LYS A 169 6.24 -11.48 4.94
N ILE A 170 7.48 -11.82 4.63
CA ILE A 170 8.19 -11.27 3.47
C ILE A 170 7.84 -12.16 2.26
N ASP A 171 7.21 -11.56 1.25
CA ASP A 171 6.94 -12.23 -0.01
C ASP A 171 8.21 -12.18 -0.90
N GLY A 172 8.51 -13.29 -1.56
CA GLY A 172 9.67 -13.36 -2.48
C GLY A 172 10.95 -13.93 -1.85
N LEU A 173 11.03 -14.13 -0.53
CA LEU A 173 12.13 -14.86 0.07
C LEU A 173 12.05 -16.34 -0.30
N PRO A 174 13.20 -16.98 -0.64
CA PRO A 174 13.26 -18.42 -0.88
C PRO A 174 13.01 -19.23 0.40
N MET A 175 13.06 -18.62 1.56
CA MET A 175 12.91 -19.24 2.86
C MET A 175 11.46 -19.58 3.18
N LYS A 176 11.26 -20.78 3.71
CA LYS A 176 9.93 -21.24 4.14
C LYS A 176 9.70 -20.89 5.60
N TYR A 177 8.51 -20.37 5.87
CA TYR A 177 8.04 -20.16 7.25
C TYR A 177 7.45 -21.45 7.80
N SER A 178 7.78 -21.78 9.04
CA SER A 178 7.15 -22.85 9.79
C SER A 178 5.69 -22.53 10.13
N LYS A 179 4.89 -23.55 10.47
CA LYS A 179 3.52 -23.35 10.94
C LYS A 179 3.45 -22.47 12.19
N LYS A 180 4.45 -22.57 13.10
CA LYS A 180 4.54 -21.75 14.31
C LYS A 180 4.78 -20.28 13.97
N GLU A 181 5.64 -19.98 13.02
CA GLU A 181 5.89 -18.61 12.56
C GLU A 181 4.67 -18.00 11.88
N ILE A 182 3.98 -18.79 11.04
CA ILE A 182 2.73 -18.32 10.41
C ILE A 182 1.68 -18.02 11.48
N GLN A 183 1.54 -18.88 12.50
CA GLN A 183 0.60 -18.65 13.59
C GLN A 183 1.01 -17.43 14.41
N TYR A 184 2.29 -17.29 14.73
CA TYR A 184 2.80 -16.10 15.42
C TYR A 184 2.49 -14.80 14.66
N MET A 185 2.70 -14.73 13.35
CA MET A 185 2.34 -13.58 12.53
C MET A 185 0.83 -13.28 12.51
N VAL A 186 0.00 -14.30 12.72
CA VAL A 186 -1.46 -14.11 12.83
C VAL A 186 -1.84 -13.48 14.18
N ASP A 187 -1.17 -13.91 15.23
CA ASP A 187 -1.48 -13.55 16.63
C ASP A 187 -0.79 -12.23 17.04
N ALA A 188 0.42 -12.00 16.49
CA ALA A 188 1.23 -10.82 16.80
C ALA A 188 0.73 -9.56 16.08
N LYS A 189 -0.37 -9.04 16.57
CA LYS A 189 -0.95 -7.77 16.10
C LYS A 189 -1.64 -7.06 17.26
N PHE A 190 -1.51 -5.77 17.29
CA PHE A 190 -2.31 -4.92 18.17
C PHE A 190 -2.66 -3.61 17.47
N ASP A 191 -3.73 -3.00 17.94
CA ASP A 191 -4.21 -1.71 17.46
C ASP A 191 -4.68 -0.92 18.68
N ARG A 192 -4.00 0.18 18.98
CA ARG A 192 -4.32 1.08 20.07
C ARG A 192 -4.99 2.36 19.61
N TRP A 193 -5.30 2.45 18.33
CA TRP A 193 -6.05 3.58 17.83
C TRP A 193 -7.51 3.47 18.27
N GLN A 194 -7.93 4.46 19.03
CA GLN A 194 -9.36 4.64 19.30
C GLN A 194 -9.98 5.46 18.16
N THR A 195 -10.02 4.91 16.96
CA THR A 195 -10.62 5.62 15.84
C THR A 195 -12.11 5.37 15.76
N LYS A 196 -12.90 6.42 16.03
CA LYS A 196 -14.34 6.43 15.76
C LYS A 196 -14.68 6.43 14.25
N ASN A 197 -13.69 6.59 13.37
CA ASN A 197 -13.86 6.79 11.92
C ASN A 197 -12.91 5.92 11.08
N ASP A 198 -12.66 4.70 11.52
CA ASP A 198 -11.89 3.77 10.70
C ASP A 198 -12.68 3.47 9.43
N ILE A 199 -12.12 3.85 8.27
CA ILE A 199 -12.60 3.37 6.98
C ILE A 199 -12.21 1.90 6.91
N SER A 200 -12.89 1.08 7.70
CA SER A 200 -12.75 -0.36 7.60
C SER A 200 -13.31 -0.75 6.24
N PHE A 201 -12.41 -1.07 5.32
CA PHE A 201 -12.82 -1.59 4.03
C PHE A 201 -13.61 -2.87 4.25
N LYS A 202 -14.92 -2.74 4.11
CA LYS A 202 -15.87 -3.83 4.32
C LYS A 202 -16.08 -4.55 2.99
N VAL A 203 -15.95 -5.84 3.02
CA VAL A 203 -16.30 -6.70 1.88
C VAL A 203 -17.60 -7.42 2.23
N TYR A 204 -18.53 -7.44 1.30
CA TYR A 204 -19.81 -8.15 1.50
C TYR A 204 -19.80 -9.46 0.71
N ARG A 205 -20.13 -10.53 1.37
CA ARG A 205 -20.38 -11.82 0.74
C ARG A 205 -21.74 -12.35 1.19
N ASN A 206 -22.60 -12.66 0.23
CA ASN A 206 -23.97 -13.14 0.50
C ASN A 206 -24.74 -12.24 1.48
N GLY A 207 -24.61 -10.91 1.32
CA GLY A 207 -25.24 -9.92 2.19
C GLY A 207 -24.63 -9.77 3.58
N ARG A 208 -23.61 -10.56 3.94
CA ARG A 208 -22.91 -10.46 5.23
C ARG A 208 -21.59 -9.70 5.09
N GLU A 209 -21.37 -8.79 6.02
CA GLU A 209 -20.10 -8.09 6.14
C GLU A 209 -19.00 -9.04 6.63
N ILE A 210 -17.83 -8.95 6.01
CA ILE A 210 -16.64 -9.71 6.38
C ILE A 210 -15.42 -8.81 6.27
N SER A 211 -14.50 -8.88 7.22
CA SER A 211 -13.24 -8.15 7.12
C SER A 211 -12.42 -8.66 5.94
N LEU A 212 -11.67 -7.75 5.31
CA LEU A 212 -10.85 -8.08 4.14
C LEU A 212 -9.79 -9.16 4.46
N ASP A 213 -9.21 -9.12 5.66
CA ASP A 213 -8.27 -10.15 6.12
C ASP A 213 -8.94 -11.52 6.24
N LYS A 214 -10.14 -11.58 6.80
CA LYS A 214 -10.90 -12.82 6.87
C LYS A 214 -11.31 -13.30 5.47
N PHE A 215 -11.68 -12.38 4.58
CA PHE A 215 -12.03 -12.68 3.20
C PHE A 215 -10.87 -13.34 2.45
N THR A 216 -9.66 -12.79 2.57
CA THR A 216 -8.46 -13.34 1.92
C THR A 216 -8.00 -14.64 2.58
N LYS A 217 -8.01 -14.73 3.92
CA LYS A 217 -7.67 -15.96 4.66
C LYS A 217 -8.57 -17.14 4.29
N LEU A 218 -9.85 -16.88 4.06
CA LEU A 218 -10.81 -17.90 3.63
C LEU A 218 -10.71 -18.24 2.13
N GLY A 219 -9.74 -17.67 1.40
CA GLY A 219 -9.55 -17.92 -0.02
C GLY A 219 -10.65 -17.37 -0.93
N HIS A 220 -11.42 -16.39 -0.43
CA HIS A 220 -12.52 -15.76 -1.18
C HIS A 220 -12.03 -14.76 -2.24
N ASN A 221 -10.73 -14.48 -2.29
CA ASN A 221 -10.08 -13.59 -3.24
C ASN A 221 -9.72 -14.27 -4.57
N ARG A 222 -10.41 -15.33 -4.93
CA ARG A 222 -10.25 -16.06 -6.19
C ARG A 222 -11.28 -15.59 -7.20
N PHE A 223 -10.83 -14.77 -8.15
CA PHE A 223 -11.70 -14.15 -9.17
C PHE A 223 -11.34 -14.58 -10.60
N LYS A 224 -10.57 -15.66 -10.75
CA LYS A 224 -10.24 -16.18 -12.09
C LYS A 224 -11.52 -16.50 -12.86
N GLY A 225 -11.60 -15.97 -14.08
CA GLY A 225 -12.80 -16.10 -14.93
C GLY A 225 -13.92 -15.09 -14.65
N TRP A 226 -13.77 -14.22 -13.63
CA TRP A 226 -14.73 -13.14 -13.39
C TRP A 226 -14.39 -11.92 -14.23
N THR A 227 -15.38 -11.15 -14.63
CA THR A 227 -15.13 -9.82 -15.19
C THR A 227 -14.72 -8.88 -14.08
N CYS A 228 -13.60 -8.19 -14.26
CA CYS A 228 -13.03 -7.21 -13.34
C CYS A 228 -12.92 -5.85 -14.03
N THR A 229 -13.58 -4.84 -13.47
CA THR A 229 -13.51 -3.44 -13.95
C THR A 229 -12.53 -2.66 -13.09
N PHE A 230 -11.25 -2.87 -13.33
CA PHE A 230 -10.17 -2.33 -12.50
C PHE A 230 -9.83 -0.86 -12.80
N THR A 231 -10.29 -0.33 -13.93
CA THR A 231 -9.94 1.03 -14.36
C THR A 231 -10.81 2.13 -13.78
N GLN A 232 -11.89 1.78 -13.10
CA GLN A 232 -12.91 2.76 -12.71
C GLN A 232 -12.48 3.65 -11.53
N ASN A 233 -11.91 3.05 -10.46
CA ASN A 233 -11.66 3.75 -9.21
C ASN A 233 -10.21 3.64 -8.71
N TYR A 234 -9.32 2.99 -9.46
CA TYR A 234 -7.95 2.74 -9.04
C TYR A 234 -6.94 3.08 -10.12
N ARG A 235 -5.81 3.64 -9.69
CA ARG A 235 -4.60 3.86 -10.51
C ARG A 235 -3.38 3.39 -9.76
N TYR A 236 -2.47 2.81 -10.51
CA TYR A 236 -1.12 2.53 -10.07
C TYR A 236 -0.16 3.35 -10.93
N ILE A 237 0.58 4.26 -10.33
CA ILE A 237 1.53 5.14 -11.01
C ILE A 237 2.94 4.72 -10.58
N LYS A 238 3.80 4.44 -11.56
CA LYS A 238 5.21 4.14 -11.31
C LYS A 238 6.05 5.41 -11.14
N TYR A 239 7.24 5.22 -10.64
CA TYR A 239 8.24 6.29 -10.45
C TYR A 239 8.63 7.00 -11.75
N ASP A 240 8.48 6.37 -12.90
CA ASP A 240 8.70 6.95 -14.24
C ASP A 240 7.48 7.72 -14.78
N GLY A 241 6.39 7.77 -14.04
CA GLY A 241 5.13 8.41 -14.42
C GLY A 241 4.17 7.49 -15.18
N THR A 242 4.56 6.27 -15.48
CA THR A 242 3.71 5.31 -16.21
C THR A 242 2.48 4.93 -15.39
N ILE A 243 1.29 4.96 -16.01
CA ILE A 243 -0.01 4.74 -15.35
C ILE A 243 -0.58 3.37 -15.72
N TYR A 244 -1.01 2.61 -14.72
CA TYR A 244 -1.72 1.35 -14.87
C TYR A 244 -3.07 1.40 -14.13
N GLY A 245 -4.04 0.64 -14.62
CA GLY A 245 -5.37 0.57 -14.01
C GLY A 245 -5.43 -0.25 -12.72
N ALA A 246 -4.43 -1.08 -12.44
CA ALA A 246 -4.38 -1.91 -11.24
C ALA A 246 -2.95 -2.37 -10.97
N ALA A 247 -2.62 -2.67 -9.70
CA ALA A 247 -1.31 -3.17 -9.32
C ALA A 247 -0.99 -4.54 -9.95
N CYS A 248 -2.00 -5.40 -10.12
CA CYS A 248 -1.84 -6.70 -10.78
C CYS A 248 -1.57 -6.58 -12.30
N ARG A 249 -1.75 -5.40 -12.88
CA ARG A 249 -1.64 -5.13 -14.32
C ARG A 249 -0.34 -4.44 -14.73
N ARG A 250 0.52 -4.04 -13.79
CA ARG A 250 1.82 -3.45 -14.11
C ARG A 250 2.79 -4.39 -14.82
N ALA A 251 2.56 -5.71 -14.71
CA ALA A 251 3.33 -6.71 -15.45
C ALA A 251 2.49 -7.24 -16.61
N GLY A 252 2.92 -6.99 -17.84
CA GLY A 252 2.36 -7.61 -19.05
C GLY A 252 1.12 -6.94 -19.64
N GLN A 253 0.80 -5.69 -19.26
CA GLN A 253 -0.26 -4.91 -19.91
C GLN A 253 0.24 -3.56 -20.43
N SER A 254 -0.40 -3.06 -21.47
CA SER A 254 -0.13 -1.72 -21.98
C SER A 254 -0.54 -0.69 -20.93
N PRO A 255 0.33 0.28 -20.62
CA PRO A 255 -0.01 1.39 -19.74
C PRO A 255 -1.06 2.29 -20.39
N PHE A 256 -1.77 3.05 -19.55
CA PHE A 256 -2.73 4.07 -20.03
C PHE A 256 -2.04 5.32 -20.54
N GLY A 257 -0.76 5.45 -20.31
CA GLY A 257 0.04 6.60 -20.68
C GLY A 257 1.07 6.91 -19.61
N ASN A 258 1.60 8.12 -19.66
CA ASN A 258 2.56 8.64 -18.72
C ASN A 258 2.14 10.02 -18.23
N VAL A 259 1.99 10.20 -16.92
CA VAL A 259 1.55 11.45 -16.30
C VAL A 259 2.59 12.57 -16.46
N PHE A 260 3.87 12.23 -16.60
CA PHE A 260 4.95 13.20 -16.73
C PHE A 260 5.16 13.68 -18.17
N GLU A 261 4.67 12.93 -19.17
CA GLU A 261 4.87 13.22 -20.59
C GLU A 261 3.63 13.80 -21.29
N ASN A 262 2.55 14.05 -20.54
CA ASN A 262 1.24 14.47 -21.09
C ASN A 262 0.63 13.49 -22.11
N GLU A 263 1.11 12.27 -22.15
CA GLU A 263 0.61 11.21 -23.02
C GLU A 263 -0.47 10.37 -22.34
N ILE A 264 -1.48 11.02 -21.80
CA ILE A 264 -2.59 10.27 -21.19
C ILE A 264 -3.60 9.96 -22.31
N LYS A 265 -3.59 8.73 -22.75
CA LYS A 265 -4.65 8.22 -23.63
C LYS A 265 -5.97 8.24 -22.83
N GLN A 266 -7.06 8.63 -23.51
CA GLN A 266 -8.38 8.58 -22.89
C GLN A 266 -8.61 7.16 -22.35
N GLU A 267 -8.75 7.07 -21.03
CA GLU A 267 -8.81 5.79 -20.34
C GLU A 267 -10.17 5.14 -20.56
N PRO A 268 -10.28 4.09 -21.37
CA PRO A 268 -11.55 3.39 -21.48
C PRO A 268 -11.85 2.71 -20.15
N ILE A 269 -13.10 2.72 -19.72
CA ILE A 269 -13.56 1.83 -18.65
C ILE A 269 -13.44 0.41 -19.20
N THR A 270 -12.32 -0.21 -18.97
CA THR A 270 -12.03 -1.55 -19.49
C THR A 270 -12.38 -2.58 -18.43
N SER A 271 -13.27 -3.47 -18.79
CA SER A 271 -13.45 -4.71 -18.04
C SER A 271 -12.62 -5.81 -18.70
N VAL A 272 -11.97 -6.61 -17.87
CA VAL A 272 -11.20 -7.77 -18.32
C VAL A 272 -11.69 -9.02 -17.61
N VAL A 273 -11.50 -10.18 -18.24
CA VAL A 273 -11.64 -11.44 -17.55
C VAL A 273 -10.39 -11.66 -16.70
N CYS A 274 -10.56 -11.84 -15.39
CA CYS A 274 -9.46 -12.06 -14.47
C CYS A 274 -8.76 -13.38 -14.79
N ASP A 275 -7.46 -13.32 -15.03
CA ASP A 275 -6.58 -14.46 -15.33
C ASP A 275 -5.78 -14.94 -14.11
N ARG A 276 -5.86 -14.22 -12.99
CA ARG A 276 -5.09 -14.52 -11.77
C ARG A 276 -5.80 -15.55 -10.89
N ASP A 277 -5.04 -16.49 -10.35
CA ASP A 277 -5.58 -17.50 -9.42
C ASP A 277 -6.06 -16.89 -8.10
N SER A 278 -5.42 -15.80 -7.67
CA SER A 278 -5.83 -15.02 -6.50
C SER A 278 -5.59 -13.53 -6.71
N CYS A 279 -6.44 -12.70 -6.09
CA CYS A 279 -6.27 -11.26 -6.01
C CYS A 279 -5.64 -10.92 -4.66
N ASN A 280 -4.33 -10.70 -4.64
CA ASN A 280 -3.58 -10.48 -3.39
C ASN A 280 -3.49 -9.00 -3.01
N CYS A 281 -3.74 -8.10 -3.95
CA CYS A 281 -3.83 -6.68 -3.67
C CYS A 281 -5.16 -6.37 -2.97
N LYS A 282 -5.11 -5.97 -1.71
CA LYS A 282 -6.31 -5.62 -0.95
C LYS A 282 -7.09 -4.49 -1.60
N THR A 283 -6.38 -3.50 -2.14
CA THR A 283 -6.97 -2.39 -2.87
C THR A 283 -7.72 -2.84 -4.12
N ASP A 284 -7.14 -3.73 -4.94
CA ASP A 284 -7.80 -4.27 -6.13
C ASP A 284 -9.07 -5.08 -5.77
N ILE A 285 -9.10 -5.73 -4.60
CA ILE A 285 -10.29 -6.46 -4.15
C ILE A 285 -11.46 -5.52 -3.93
N ILE A 286 -11.19 -4.34 -3.37
CA ILE A 286 -12.20 -3.37 -2.96
C ILE A 286 -12.59 -2.46 -4.13
N MET A 287 -11.58 -1.91 -4.81
CA MET A 287 -11.76 -0.84 -5.79
C MET A 287 -12.18 -1.32 -7.17
N ALA A 288 -11.93 -2.58 -7.49
CA ALA A 288 -12.27 -3.14 -8.79
C ALA A 288 -13.55 -3.97 -8.73
N PRO A 289 -14.69 -3.44 -9.22
CA PRO A 289 -15.93 -4.21 -9.32
C PRO A 289 -15.72 -5.50 -10.11
N LYS A 290 -16.18 -6.61 -9.53
CA LYS A 290 -16.05 -7.94 -10.11
C LYS A 290 -17.42 -8.57 -10.27
N LYS A 291 -17.69 -9.10 -11.48
CA LYS A 291 -18.95 -9.77 -11.81
C LYS A 291 -18.67 -11.16 -12.36
N ILE A 292 -19.47 -12.11 -11.97
CA ILE A 292 -19.47 -13.44 -12.59
C ILE A 292 -20.01 -13.27 -14.01
N ILE A 293 -19.27 -13.74 -15.01
CA ILE A 293 -19.80 -13.85 -16.36
C ILE A 293 -20.80 -15.01 -16.32
N ASN A 294 -22.08 -14.75 -16.66
CA ASN A 294 -23.11 -15.77 -16.79
C ASN A 294 -22.81 -16.68 -18.03
N LYS A 295 -21.75 -17.46 -17.94
CA LYS A 295 -21.59 -18.68 -18.71
C LYS A 295 -21.81 -19.81 -17.73
N ARG A 296 -22.80 -20.69 -18.01
CA ARG A 296 -23.08 -21.91 -17.27
C ARG A 296 -21.79 -22.51 -16.75
N LEU A 297 -21.50 -22.29 -15.46
CA LEU A 297 -20.43 -23.01 -14.80
C LEU A 297 -20.86 -24.48 -14.78
N PRO A 298 -20.03 -25.43 -15.25
CA PRO A 298 -20.32 -26.83 -15.00
C PRO A 298 -20.33 -27.01 -13.48
N ASN A 299 -21.43 -27.51 -12.98
CA ASN A 299 -21.72 -27.93 -11.62
C ASN A 299 -20.57 -27.83 -10.61
N VAL A 300 -20.42 -26.70 -9.94
CA VAL A 300 -19.72 -26.64 -8.66
C VAL A 300 -20.76 -27.01 -7.60
N ARG A 301 -20.68 -28.24 -7.13
CA ARG A 301 -21.47 -28.71 -5.99
C ARG A 301 -21.30 -27.74 -4.83
N THR A 302 -22.41 -27.18 -4.40
CA THR A 302 -22.55 -26.52 -3.10
C THR A 302 -22.09 -27.46 -2.01
N LEU A 303 -21.03 -27.12 -1.31
CA LEU A 303 -20.69 -27.63 0.02
C LEU A 303 -21.15 -26.62 1.06
#